data_10b7e1e5ac2731376d8069a2c116fa36
#
_entry.id   10b7e1e5ac2731376d8069a2c116fa36
#
_cell.length_a   1.000
_cell.length_b   1.000
_cell.length_c   1.000
_cell.angle_alpha   90.00
_cell.angle_beta   90.00
_cell.angle_gamma   90.00
#
_symmetry.space_group_name_H-M   'P 1'
#
loop_
_entity.id
_entity.type
_entity.pdbx_description
1 polymer ?
#
loop_
_entity_poly.entity_id
_entity_poly.type
_entity_poly.pdbx_seq_one_letter_code
_entity_poly.pdbx_strand_id
1 'polypeptide(L)'
;MAFAKNLLWEVFLMPRRTKSQYLHEYFKSWVKLYKVGAIRDVTLQKYWVTYRKIKGLAPTLMMKDLNRQTYQKLLNDYAVNHERQTVMDFHHQVKAAILDAYDDGIIKHDPTRRAIIKGKDPKKKKTKFLSEFELKLLIKELDLGNKPSIDWLVLLIAKTGLRFAEALGVTPNDFDFEEQTLSVTKTWNYKDKSGGFQPTKNKSSVRKIQLDWKLCMQISGLIRNLPADKPIFVTKRIYNSTVNFFLEKKCKRVGIPVISVHGLRHTHASLLLYAGVSTASVAKRLGHADMTTTQSTYIHIIEELENQDNDKIMRHLAAL
;
A
#
# COMPACT_ATOMS: atom_id res chain seq x y z
N MET A 1 -12.98 -24.88 14.31
CA MET A 1 -14.44 -24.62 14.48
C MET A 1 -14.85 -24.09 15.86
N ALA A 2 -14.06 -24.20 16.93
CA ALA A 2 -14.42 -23.71 18.27
C ALA A 2 -14.31 -22.16 18.45
N PHE A 3 -13.45 -21.49 17.69
CA PHE A 3 -13.26 -20.01 17.80
C PHE A 3 -14.44 -19.20 17.24
N ALA A 4 -15.17 -19.72 16.25
CA ALA A 4 -16.31 -19.02 15.66
C ALA A 4 -17.57 -19.04 16.54
N LYS A 5 -17.75 -20.08 17.36
CA LYS A 5 -18.91 -20.19 18.24
C LYS A 5 -18.87 -19.22 19.42
N ASN A 6 -17.70 -18.92 19.99
CA ASN A 6 -17.59 -17.94 21.08
C ASN A 6 -17.81 -16.49 20.65
N LEU A 7 -17.55 -16.15 19.38
CA LEU A 7 -17.77 -14.80 18.86
C LEU A 7 -19.27 -14.46 18.69
N LEU A 8 -20.11 -15.45 18.38
CA LEU A 8 -21.56 -15.26 18.19
C LEU A 8 -22.30 -14.94 19.49
N TRP A 9 -21.87 -15.48 20.62
CA TRP A 9 -22.47 -15.20 21.91
C TRP A 9 -22.11 -13.82 22.49
N GLU A 10 -20.90 -13.29 22.21
CA GLU A 10 -20.51 -11.94 22.61
C GLU A 10 -21.28 -10.84 21.85
N VAL A 11 -21.76 -11.12 20.65
CA VAL A 11 -22.56 -10.17 19.85
C VAL A 11 -23.96 -9.97 20.46
N PHE A 12 -24.54 -10.99 21.08
CA PHE A 12 -25.86 -10.91 21.74
C PHE A 12 -25.84 -10.13 23.06
N LEU A 13 -24.67 -9.97 23.70
CA LEU A 13 -24.50 -9.22 24.95
C LEU A 13 -23.92 -7.82 24.75
N MET A 14 -23.93 -7.27 23.53
CA MET A 14 -23.49 -5.89 23.32
C MET A 14 -24.44 -4.92 24.05
N PRO A 15 -23.92 -4.07 24.97
CA PRO A 15 -24.74 -3.06 25.60
C PRO A 15 -25.35 -2.16 24.53
N ARG A 16 -26.64 -1.81 24.69
CA ARG A 16 -27.34 -0.87 23.82
C ARG A 16 -26.46 0.37 23.63
N ARG A 17 -26.22 0.76 22.39
CA ARG A 17 -25.52 2.00 22.06
C ARG A 17 -26.33 3.17 22.59
N THR A 18 -25.83 3.83 23.64
CA THR A 18 -26.56 4.89 24.34
C THR A 18 -25.78 6.18 24.32
N LYS A 19 -26.49 7.30 24.45
CA LYS A 19 -25.91 8.65 24.60
C LYS A 19 -24.97 8.77 25.80
N SER A 20 -25.13 7.91 26.80
CA SER A 20 -24.31 7.85 28.03
C SER A 20 -23.02 7.05 27.88
N GLN A 21 -22.74 6.50 26.71
CA GLN A 21 -21.54 5.71 26.43
C GLN A 21 -20.35 6.63 26.10
N TYR A 22 -19.14 6.24 26.49
CA TYR A 22 -17.91 6.93 26.07
C TYR A 22 -17.65 6.74 24.57
N LEU A 23 -17.10 7.75 23.93
CA LEU A 23 -16.77 7.71 22.49
C LEU A 23 -15.92 6.49 22.12
N HIS A 24 -14.90 6.16 22.93
CA HIS A 24 -14.04 5.01 22.64
C HIS A 24 -14.77 3.67 22.79
N GLU A 25 -15.71 3.55 23.71
CA GLU A 25 -16.53 2.32 23.87
C GLU A 25 -17.51 2.18 22.71
N TYR A 26 -18.17 3.28 22.32
CA TYR A 26 -19.02 3.30 21.13
C TYR A 26 -18.22 2.86 19.90
N PHE A 27 -17.04 3.48 19.67
CA PHE A 27 -16.16 3.15 18.53
C PHE A 27 -15.73 1.67 18.55
N LYS A 28 -15.38 1.13 19.72
CA LYS A 28 -15.04 -0.30 19.88
C LYS A 28 -16.19 -1.20 19.48
N SER A 29 -17.40 -0.92 19.96
CA SER A 29 -18.62 -1.69 19.65
C SER A 29 -18.97 -1.60 18.16
N TRP A 30 -18.83 -0.42 17.58
CA TRP A 30 -19.04 -0.18 16.16
C TRP A 30 -18.03 -0.97 15.29
N VAL A 31 -16.73 -0.97 15.65
CA VAL A 31 -15.72 -1.77 14.94
C VAL A 31 -16.05 -3.27 15.02
N LYS A 32 -16.42 -3.77 16.20
CA LYS A 32 -16.80 -5.17 16.36
C LYS A 32 -17.98 -5.54 15.47
N LEU A 33 -19.00 -4.69 15.39
CA LEU A 33 -20.22 -4.98 14.65
C LEU A 33 -20.06 -4.85 13.13
N TYR A 34 -19.41 -3.79 12.66
CA TYR A 34 -19.39 -3.44 11.22
C TYR A 34 -18.09 -3.77 10.49
N LYS A 35 -16.98 -3.99 11.23
CA LYS A 35 -15.67 -4.16 10.58
C LYS A 35 -15.08 -5.57 10.74
N VAL A 36 -15.37 -6.24 11.86
CA VAL A 36 -14.90 -7.62 12.05
C VAL A 36 -15.59 -8.54 11.04
N GLY A 37 -14.80 -9.32 10.30
CA GLY A 37 -15.30 -10.21 9.24
C GLY A 37 -15.62 -9.52 7.91
N ALA A 38 -15.83 -8.19 7.89
CA ALA A 38 -16.17 -7.43 6.68
C ALA A 38 -14.94 -6.87 5.95
N ILE A 39 -13.84 -6.66 6.69
CA ILE A 39 -12.61 -6.08 6.12
C ILE A 39 -11.40 -6.97 6.44
N ARG A 40 -10.31 -6.78 5.68
CA ARG A 40 -9.06 -7.52 5.90
C ARG A 40 -8.46 -7.20 7.28
N ASP A 41 -7.83 -8.20 7.92
CA ASP A 41 -7.21 -8.08 9.26
C ASP A 41 -6.23 -6.90 9.35
N VAL A 42 -5.42 -6.67 8.30
CA VAL A 42 -4.49 -5.52 8.24
C VAL A 42 -5.22 -4.18 8.36
N THR A 43 -6.40 -4.06 7.79
CA THR A 43 -7.24 -2.85 7.89
C THR A 43 -7.90 -2.79 9.26
N LEU A 44 -8.40 -3.92 9.75
CA LEU A 44 -9.01 -4.05 11.08
C LEU A 44 -8.02 -3.61 12.18
N GLN A 45 -6.75 -4.01 12.08
CA GLN A 45 -5.72 -3.58 13.03
C GLN A 45 -5.57 -2.04 13.09
N LYS A 46 -5.75 -1.32 11.98
CA LYS A 46 -5.72 0.15 11.99
C LYS A 46 -6.89 0.72 12.82
N TYR A 47 -8.09 0.14 12.70
CA TYR A 47 -9.23 0.54 13.53
C TYR A 47 -8.98 0.29 15.03
N TRP A 48 -8.32 -0.82 15.37
CA TRP A 48 -7.91 -1.06 16.76
C TRP A 48 -6.84 -0.08 17.26
N VAL A 49 -5.95 0.37 16.40
CA VAL A 49 -5.00 1.47 16.74
C VAL A 49 -5.79 2.75 17.00
N THR A 50 -6.73 3.11 16.12
CA THR A 50 -7.60 4.29 16.29
C THR A 50 -8.40 4.22 17.59
N TYR A 51 -8.99 3.08 17.92
CA TYR A 51 -9.65 2.86 19.22
C TYR A 51 -8.74 3.19 20.41
N ARG A 52 -7.51 2.63 20.42
CA ARG A 52 -6.54 2.90 21.50
C ARG A 52 -6.17 4.38 21.59
N LYS A 53 -6.08 5.07 20.45
CA LYS A 53 -5.79 6.51 20.40
C LYS A 53 -6.95 7.35 20.93
N ILE A 54 -8.19 7.04 20.55
CA ILE A 54 -9.37 7.72 21.12
C ILE A 54 -9.40 7.53 22.64
N LYS A 55 -9.22 6.28 23.11
CA LYS A 55 -9.21 5.98 24.55
C LYS A 55 -8.11 6.73 25.31
N GLY A 56 -6.92 6.90 24.73
CA GLY A 56 -5.80 7.61 25.35
C GLY A 56 -5.96 9.13 25.35
N LEU A 57 -6.53 9.71 24.28
CA LEU A 57 -6.65 11.17 24.11
C LEU A 57 -7.92 11.74 24.77
N ALA A 58 -9.00 10.98 24.77
CA ALA A 58 -10.31 11.42 25.25
C ALA A 58 -11.01 10.32 26.05
N PRO A 59 -10.44 9.84 27.19
CA PRO A 59 -10.96 8.70 27.93
C PRO A 59 -12.36 8.93 28.50
N THR A 60 -12.69 10.18 28.83
CA THR A 60 -13.97 10.57 29.49
C THR A 60 -14.96 11.24 28.54
N LEU A 61 -14.64 11.39 27.26
CA LEU A 61 -15.54 12.03 26.28
C LEU A 61 -16.74 11.11 26.01
N MET A 62 -17.93 11.56 26.44
CA MET A 62 -19.18 10.85 26.21
C MET A 62 -19.80 11.21 24.84
N MET A 63 -20.57 10.30 24.27
CA MET A 63 -21.31 10.53 23.02
C MET A 63 -22.26 11.72 23.13
N LYS A 64 -22.90 11.96 24.26
CA LYS A 64 -23.78 13.13 24.51
C LYS A 64 -23.06 14.48 24.47
N ASP A 65 -21.75 14.48 24.80
CA ASP A 65 -20.92 15.68 24.90
C ASP A 65 -20.13 15.93 23.60
N LEU A 66 -20.32 15.04 22.62
CA LEU A 66 -19.64 15.11 21.33
C LEU A 66 -20.27 16.21 20.47
N ASN A 67 -19.49 17.28 20.28
CA ASN A 67 -19.82 18.42 19.43
C ASN A 67 -18.62 18.84 18.59
N ARG A 68 -18.76 19.87 17.73
CA ARG A 68 -17.70 20.33 16.86
C ARG A 68 -16.42 20.72 17.59
N GLN A 69 -16.54 21.34 18.77
CA GLN A 69 -15.37 21.80 19.54
C GLN A 69 -14.63 20.61 20.17
N THR A 70 -15.36 19.68 20.83
CA THR A 70 -14.76 18.51 21.46
C THR A 70 -14.15 17.57 20.42
N TYR A 71 -14.79 17.42 19.26
CA TYR A 71 -14.24 16.65 18.15
C TYR A 71 -12.99 17.29 17.55
N GLN A 72 -13.02 18.63 17.31
CA GLN A 72 -11.85 19.36 16.81
C GLN A 72 -10.69 19.30 17.80
N LYS A 73 -10.98 19.37 19.12
CA LYS A 73 -9.95 19.19 20.15
C LYS A 73 -9.29 17.83 20.06
N LEU A 74 -10.08 16.74 19.94
CA LEU A 74 -9.55 15.38 19.76
C LEU A 74 -8.59 15.29 18.55
N LEU A 75 -8.96 15.91 17.40
CA LEU A 75 -8.11 15.94 16.22
C LEU A 75 -6.83 16.77 16.45
N ASN A 76 -6.94 17.91 17.12
CA ASN A 76 -5.80 18.77 17.42
C ASN A 76 -4.82 18.05 18.37
N ASP A 77 -5.32 17.40 19.41
CA ASP A 77 -4.50 16.64 20.36
C ASP A 77 -3.76 15.47 19.66
N TYR A 78 -4.43 14.81 18.71
CA TYR A 78 -3.79 13.78 17.88
C TYR A 78 -2.74 14.38 16.93
N ALA A 79 -3.00 15.56 16.37
CA ALA A 79 -2.14 16.24 15.40
C ALA A 79 -0.78 16.68 15.97
N VAL A 80 -0.69 16.90 17.29
CA VAL A 80 0.57 17.34 17.95
C VAL A 80 1.75 16.43 17.62
N ASN A 81 1.50 15.12 17.50
CA ASN A 81 2.57 14.13 17.29
C ASN A 81 2.52 13.40 15.93
N HIS A 82 1.58 13.78 15.04
CA HIS A 82 1.36 13.07 13.78
C HIS A 82 1.41 14.00 12.58
N GLU A 83 1.84 13.48 11.42
CA GLU A 83 1.78 14.18 10.14
C GLU A 83 0.32 14.33 9.69
N ARG A 84 0.03 15.39 8.93
CA ARG A 84 -1.32 15.74 8.46
C ARG A 84 -2.06 14.57 7.80
N GLN A 85 -1.37 13.74 6.99
CA GLN A 85 -1.98 12.55 6.35
C GLN A 85 -2.42 11.51 7.38
N THR A 86 -1.62 11.29 8.42
CA THR A 86 -1.97 10.35 9.52
C THR A 86 -3.19 10.85 10.30
N VAL A 87 -3.29 12.17 10.52
CA VAL A 87 -4.47 12.78 11.16
C VAL A 87 -5.70 12.66 10.27
N MET A 88 -5.56 12.81 8.95
CA MET A 88 -6.63 12.62 7.98
C MET A 88 -7.15 11.17 8.01
N ASP A 89 -6.25 10.17 8.03
CA ASP A 89 -6.63 8.76 8.11
C ASP A 89 -7.38 8.45 9.42
N PHE A 90 -6.93 9.02 10.54
CA PHE A 90 -7.61 8.94 11.84
C PHE A 90 -9.00 9.57 11.77
N HIS A 91 -9.10 10.78 11.24
CA HIS A 91 -10.37 11.48 11.02
C HIS A 91 -11.37 10.64 10.23
N HIS A 92 -10.95 10.08 9.09
CA HIS A 92 -11.82 9.26 8.25
C HIS A 92 -12.37 8.04 8.98
N GLN A 93 -11.55 7.36 9.81
CA GLN A 93 -11.98 6.20 10.56
C GLN A 93 -12.97 6.56 11.68
N VAL A 94 -12.69 7.65 12.42
CA VAL A 94 -13.56 8.13 13.50
C VAL A 94 -14.85 8.70 12.92
N LYS A 95 -14.77 9.48 11.85
CA LYS A 95 -15.91 10.06 11.15
C LYS A 95 -16.91 8.98 10.70
N ALA A 96 -16.45 7.86 10.14
CA ALA A 96 -17.32 6.78 9.70
C ALA A 96 -18.21 6.27 10.85
N ALA A 97 -17.63 6.06 12.05
CA ALA A 97 -18.40 5.62 13.21
C ALA A 97 -19.34 6.71 13.75
N ILE A 98 -18.92 7.97 13.68
CA ILE A 98 -19.74 9.12 14.15
C ILE A 98 -20.93 9.35 13.22
N LEU A 99 -20.77 9.20 11.91
CA LEU A 99 -21.89 9.33 10.96
C LEU A 99 -22.95 8.25 11.20
N ASP A 100 -22.54 7.00 11.42
CA ASP A 100 -23.49 5.94 11.82
C ASP A 100 -24.20 6.28 13.13
N ALA A 101 -23.50 6.89 14.12
CA ALA A 101 -24.11 7.35 15.37
C ALA A 101 -25.13 8.48 15.16
N TYR A 102 -24.89 9.34 14.19
CA TYR A 102 -25.79 10.41 13.79
C TYR A 102 -27.04 9.83 13.11
N ASP A 103 -26.85 8.91 12.16
CA ASP A 103 -27.93 8.25 11.43
C ASP A 103 -28.79 7.38 12.36
N ASP A 104 -28.18 6.73 13.37
CA ASP A 104 -28.88 5.97 14.44
C ASP A 104 -29.56 6.88 15.48
N GLY A 105 -29.47 8.21 15.38
CA GLY A 105 -30.05 9.18 16.34
C GLY A 105 -29.41 9.20 17.73
N ILE A 106 -28.24 8.59 17.89
CA ILE A 106 -27.46 8.59 19.15
C ILE A 106 -26.95 10.00 19.44
N ILE A 107 -26.53 10.72 18.41
CA ILE A 107 -26.14 12.15 18.47
C ILE A 107 -27.05 12.98 17.57
N LYS A 108 -27.29 14.23 17.96
CA LYS A 108 -28.25 15.12 17.26
C LYS A 108 -27.66 15.81 16.03
N HIS A 109 -26.35 15.98 15.99
CA HIS A 109 -25.65 16.72 14.94
C HIS A 109 -24.36 16.01 14.58
N ASP A 110 -23.93 16.11 13.31
CA ASP A 110 -22.62 15.63 12.86
C ASP A 110 -21.50 16.59 13.31
N PRO A 111 -20.68 16.22 14.31
CA PRO A 111 -19.58 17.05 14.81
C PRO A 111 -18.38 17.06 13.87
N THR A 112 -18.34 16.16 12.88
CA THR A 112 -17.20 16.01 11.96
C THR A 112 -17.26 16.95 10.78
N ARG A 113 -18.41 17.61 10.57
CA ARG A 113 -18.65 18.55 9.49
C ARG A 113 -17.69 19.74 9.59
N ARG A 114 -16.97 20.04 8.50
CA ARG A 114 -15.97 21.11 8.41
C ARG A 114 -14.84 20.98 9.45
N ALA A 115 -14.47 19.76 9.83
CA ALA A 115 -13.29 19.53 10.67
C ALA A 115 -12.02 20.02 9.97
N ILE A 116 -11.16 20.73 10.72
CA ILE A 116 -9.89 21.24 10.21
C ILE A 116 -8.79 20.23 10.54
N ILE A 117 -8.16 19.71 9.52
CA ILE A 117 -7.08 18.74 9.67
C ILE A 117 -5.75 19.48 9.77
N LYS A 118 -5.20 19.49 10.97
CA LYS A 118 -3.84 19.96 11.28
C LYS A 118 -2.89 18.76 11.33
N GLY A 119 -1.62 19.00 11.49
CA GLY A 119 -0.58 17.98 11.65
C GLY A 119 0.79 18.55 11.36
N LYS A 120 1.83 17.79 11.70
CA LYS A 120 3.20 18.13 11.36
C LYS A 120 3.39 18.09 9.85
N ASP A 121 4.22 18.97 9.35
CA ASP A 121 4.67 18.87 7.97
C ASP A 121 5.39 17.54 7.72
N PRO A 122 5.22 16.94 6.56
CA PRO A 122 5.91 15.70 6.24
C PRO A 122 7.42 15.94 6.33
N LYS A 123 8.11 15.07 7.03
CA LYS A 123 9.59 15.03 7.01
C LYS A 123 10.04 15.02 5.56
N LYS A 124 11.15 15.72 5.24
CA LYS A 124 11.72 15.93 3.89
C LYS A 124 11.27 14.85 2.89
N LYS A 125 10.70 15.27 1.77
CA LYS A 125 10.26 14.37 0.70
C LYS A 125 11.45 13.45 0.33
N LYS A 126 11.40 12.19 0.72
CA LYS A 126 12.36 11.20 0.23
C LYS A 126 12.15 11.04 -1.26
N THR A 127 13.24 10.93 -2.02
CA THR A 127 13.19 10.57 -3.43
C THR A 127 12.33 9.31 -3.59
N LYS A 128 11.31 9.38 -4.43
CA LYS A 128 10.34 8.28 -4.58
C LYS A 128 10.77 7.26 -5.62
N PHE A 129 11.59 7.65 -6.58
CA PHE A 129 12.06 6.81 -7.70
C PHE A 129 13.46 7.22 -8.14
N LEU A 130 14.12 6.35 -8.88
CA LEU A 130 15.44 6.56 -9.48
C LEU A 130 15.30 6.95 -10.95
N SER A 131 16.27 7.68 -11.47
CA SER A 131 16.48 7.83 -12.91
C SER A 131 16.92 6.50 -13.53
N GLU A 132 16.90 6.42 -14.85
CA GLU A 132 17.39 5.22 -15.57
C GLU A 132 18.87 4.94 -15.29
N PHE A 133 19.69 5.97 -15.23
CA PHE A 133 21.12 5.85 -14.91
C PHE A 133 21.33 5.30 -13.49
N GLU A 134 20.64 5.86 -12.51
CA GLU A 134 20.73 5.42 -11.11
C GLU A 134 20.23 3.98 -10.93
N LEU A 135 19.15 3.59 -11.65
CA LEU A 135 18.67 2.21 -11.62
C LEU A 135 19.69 1.25 -12.23
N LYS A 136 20.36 1.63 -13.34
CA LYS A 136 21.42 0.82 -13.94
C LYS A 136 22.60 0.62 -12.97
N LEU A 137 23.00 1.66 -12.24
CA LEU A 137 24.03 1.54 -11.18
C LEU A 137 23.59 0.59 -10.08
N LEU A 138 22.35 0.70 -9.60
CA LEU A 138 21.81 -0.23 -8.58
C LEU A 138 21.81 -1.66 -9.08
N ILE A 139 21.32 -1.92 -10.30
CA ILE A 139 21.27 -3.28 -10.88
C ILE A 139 22.67 -3.88 -11.03
N LYS A 140 23.66 -3.08 -11.42
CA LYS A 140 25.05 -3.52 -11.55
C LYS A 140 25.68 -3.91 -10.19
N GLU A 141 25.22 -3.28 -9.12
CA GLU A 141 25.69 -3.56 -7.76
C GLU A 141 25.05 -4.82 -7.14
N LEU A 142 24.00 -5.40 -7.76
CA LEU A 142 23.36 -6.62 -7.25
C LEU A 142 24.26 -7.84 -7.45
N ASP A 143 24.37 -8.65 -6.39
CA ASP A 143 25.03 -9.96 -6.43
C ASP A 143 24.03 -11.05 -6.83
N LEU A 144 24.00 -11.37 -8.11
CA LEU A 144 23.06 -12.32 -8.71
C LEU A 144 23.69 -13.73 -8.78
N GLY A 145 23.94 -14.32 -7.60
CA GLY A 145 24.42 -15.69 -7.51
C GLY A 145 23.39 -16.77 -7.90
N ASN A 146 23.74 -18.03 -7.76
CA ASN A 146 22.93 -19.18 -8.21
C ASN A 146 21.79 -19.57 -7.26
N LYS A 147 21.51 -18.78 -6.22
CA LYS A 147 20.44 -19.04 -5.23
C LYS A 147 19.54 -17.83 -5.08
N PRO A 148 18.24 -18.04 -4.81
CA PRO A 148 17.34 -16.92 -4.49
C PRO A 148 17.87 -16.08 -3.33
N SER A 149 17.89 -14.77 -3.53
CA SER A 149 18.40 -13.79 -2.57
C SER A 149 17.57 -12.50 -2.59
N ILE A 150 17.89 -11.57 -1.70
CA ILE A 150 17.29 -10.22 -1.72
C ILE A 150 17.69 -9.48 -3.00
N ASP A 151 18.90 -9.71 -3.53
CA ASP A 151 19.35 -9.11 -4.79
C ASP A 151 18.45 -9.51 -5.95
N TRP A 152 18.12 -10.79 -6.09
CA TRP A 152 17.18 -11.29 -7.07
C TRP A 152 15.76 -10.75 -6.88
N LEU A 153 15.30 -10.63 -5.64
CA LEU A 153 14.00 -10.03 -5.33
C LEU A 153 13.95 -8.56 -5.77
N VAL A 154 15.02 -7.80 -5.50
CA VAL A 154 15.16 -6.40 -5.92
C VAL A 154 15.17 -6.28 -7.44
N LEU A 155 15.92 -7.13 -8.15
CA LEU A 155 15.94 -7.18 -9.61
C LEU A 155 14.53 -7.45 -10.18
N LEU A 156 13.86 -8.48 -9.65
CA LEU A 156 12.51 -8.84 -10.11
C LEU A 156 11.55 -7.67 -9.95
N ILE A 157 11.52 -7.01 -8.77
CA ILE A 157 10.64 -5.86 -8.54
C ILE A 157 10.99 -4.69 -9.45
N ALA A 158 12.28 -4.39 -9.64
CA ALA A 158 12.73 -3.30 -10.51
C ALA A 158 12.30 -3.52 -11.97
N LYS A 159 12.37 -4.76 -12.46
CA LYS A 159 12.06 -5.14 -13.84
C LYS A 159 10.56 -5.35 -14.11
N THR A 160 9.75 -5.64 -13.09
CA THR A 160 8.34 -6.00 -13.25
C THR A 160 7.36 -4.99 -12.64
N GLY A 161 7.82 -4.16 -11.70
CA GLY A 161 6.98 -3.27 -10.93
C GLY A 161 6.04 -3.98 -9.93
N LEU A 162 6.31 -5.23 -9.55
CA LEU A 162 5.54 -5.99 -8.57
C LEU A 162 5.47 -5.25 -7.23
N ARG A 163 4.33 -5.40 -6.53
CA ARG A 163 4.27 -5.04 -5.10
C ARG A 163 5.11 -6.02 -4.29
N PHE A 164 5.69 -5.59 -3.19
CA PHE A 164 6.53 -6.43 -2.33
C PHE A 164 5.87 -7.77 -1.96
N ALA A 165 4.60 -7.75 -1.54
CA ALA A 165 3.87 -8.96 -1.20
C ALA A 165 3.56 -9.86 -2.42
N GLU A 166 3.38 -9.28 -3.61
CA GLU A 166 3.25 -10.02 -4.88
C GLU A 166 4.56 -10.71 -5.20
N ALA A 167 5.68 -9.99 -5.16
CA ALA A 167 7.01 -10.53 -5.46
C ALA A 167 7.43 -11.65 -4.49
N LEU A 168 7.06 -11.55 -3.21
CA LEU A 168 7.27 -12.64 -2.24
C LEU A 168 6.36 -13.85 -2.51
N GLY A 169 5.20 -13.66 -3.14
CA GLY A 169 4.26 -14.74 -3.47
C GLY A 169 4.54 -15.44 -4.79
N VAL A 170 5.55 -15.02 -5.55
CA VAL A 170 5.89 -15.64 -6.83
C VAL A 170 6.49 -17.04 -6.62
N THR A 171 5.99 -17.98 -7.38
CA THR A 171 6.47 -19.39 -7.44
C THR A 171 7.01 -19.71 -8.82
N PRO A 172 7.81 -20.77 -9.03
CA PRO A 172 8.23 -21.18 -10.36
C PRO A 172 7.08 -21.41 -11.34
N ASN A 173 5.93 -21.94 -10.89
CA ASN A 173 4.73 -22.14 -11.71
C ASN A 173 4.08 -20.84 -12.22
N ASP A 174 4.45 -19.69 -11.70
CA ASP A 174 3.89 -18.43 -12.18
C ASP A 174 4.59 -17.91 -13.45
N PHE A 175 5.73 -18.51 -13.83
CA PHE A 175 6.48 -18.15 -15.04
C PHE A 175 6.11 -19.04 -16.22
N ASP A 176 5.86 -18.39 -17.33
CA ASP A 176 5.72 -18.99 -18.65
C ASP A 176 6.89 -18.45 -19.49
N PHE A 177 7.90 -19.29 -19.71
CA PHE A 177 9.13 -18.88 -20.41
C PHE A 177 8.97 -18.93 -21.93
N GLU A 178 8.02 -19.68 -22.46
CA GLU A 178 7.72 -19.71 -23.90
C GLU A 178 7.05 -18.39 -24.30
N GLU A 179 6.02 -18.00 -23.53
CA GLU A 179 5.32 -16.73 -23.72
C GLU A 179 6.03 -15.54 -23.08
N GLN A 180 7.14 -15.75 -22.38
CA GLN A 180 7.90 -14.75 -21.61
C GLN A 180 6.99 -13.94 -20.68
N THR A 181 6.11 -14.60 -19.93
CA THR A 181 5.18 -13.94 -19.03
C THR A 181 5.32 -14.41 -17.58
N LEU A 182 4.93 -13.49 -16.67
CA LEU A 182 4.78 -13.75 -15.24
C LEU A 182 3.33 -13.52 -14.84
N SER A 183 2.68 -14.54 -14.31
CA SER A 183 1.33 -14.49 -13.79
C SER A 183 1.33 -14.02 -12.34
N VAL A 184 0.55 -12.96 -12.06
CA VAL A 184 0.38 -12.41 -10.71
C VAL A 184 -1.03 -12.72 -10.24
N THR A 185 -1.20 -13.77 -9.45
CA THR A 185 -2.51 -14.27 -8.99
C THR A 185 -2.67 -14.26 -7.47
N LYS A 186 -1.55 -14.17 -6.74
CA LYS A 186 -1.48 -14.34 -5.30
C LYS A 186 -0.45 -13.40 -4.67
N THR A 187 -0.47 -13.30 -3.35
CA THR A 187 0.49 -12.54 -2.55
C THR A 187 0.95 -13.38 -1.37
N TRP A 188 2.07 -13.03 -0.77
CA TRP A 188 2.56 -13.65 0.46
C TRP A 188 2.25 -12.79 1.69
N ASN A 189 1.66 -13.40 2.73
CA ASN A 189 1.43 -12.73 4.01
C ASN A 189 2.70 -12.68 4.86
N TYR A 190 3.59 -11.76 4.57
CA TYR A 190 4.84 -11.58 5.32
C TYR A 190 4.65 -10.94 6.71
N LYS A 191 3.44 -10.44 7.03
CA LYS A 191 3.13 -9.81 8.31
C LYS A 191 2.76 -10.83 9.38
N ASP A 192 2.17 -11.93 8.99
CA ASP A 192 1.85 -13.03 9.88
C ASP A 192 3.10 -13.86 10.21
N LYS A 193 3.14 -14.43 11.43
CA LYS A 193 4.23 -15.32 11.84
C LYS A 193 4.28 -16.61 11.02
N SER A 194 3.12 -17.16 10.70
CA SER A 194 2.99 -18.37 9.89
C SER A 194 3.24 -18.16 8.40
N GLY A 195 3.21 -16.91 7.93
CA GLY A 195 3.24 -16.62 6.49
C GLY A 195 1.98 -17.10 5.77
N GLY A 196 2.15 -17.50 4.50
CA GLY A 196 1.09 -18.13 3.70
C GLY A 196 0.66 -17.30 2.49
N PHE A 197 0.14 -18.00 1.48
CA PHE A 197 -0.45 -17.35 0.32
C PHE A 197 -1.77 -16.68 0.65
N GLN A 198 -2.00 -15.56 0.03
CA GLN A 198 -3.24 -14.79 0.12
C GLN A 198 -3.67 -14.31 -1.26
N PRO A 199 -4.97 -14.08 -1.50
CA PRO A 199 -5.43 -13.44 -2.72
C PRO A 199 -4.84 -12.05 -2.86
N THR A 200 -4.74 -11.56 -4.08
CA THR A 200 -4.33 -10.19 -4.39
C THR A 200 -5.27 -9.16 -3.75
N LYS A 201 -4.82 -7.90 -3.66
CA LYS A 201 -5.58 -6.83 -2.99
C LYS A 201 -6.98 -6.60 -3.60
N ASN A 202 -7.07 -6.67 -4.93
CA ASN A 202 -8.29 -6.48 -5.72
C ASN A 202 -8.20 -7.30 -7.02
N LYS A 203 -9.31 -7.41 -7.74
CA LYS A 203 -9.39 -8.17 -9.01
C LYS A 203 -8.42 -7.65 -10.06
N SER A 204 -8.22 -6.34 -10.17
CA SER A 204 -7.28 -5.72 -11.13
C SER A 204 -5.81 -6.03 -10.85
N SER A 205 -5.49 -6.51 -9.64
CA SER A 205 -4.13 -6.96 -9.31
C SER A 205 -3.79 -8.31 -9.93
N VAL A 206 -4.79 -9.11 -10.33
CA VAL A 206 -4.59 -10.36 -11.09
C VAL A 206 -4.27 -9.97 -12.52
N ARG A 207 -3.08 -10.34 -12.99
CA ARG A 207 -2.58 -9.93 -14.31
C ARG A 207 -1.42 -10.81 -14.78
N LYS A 208 -1.15 -10.80 -16.08
CA LYS A 208 0.09 -11.29 -16.68
C LYS A 208 1.00 -10.10 -17.00
N ILE A 209 2.29 -10.23 -16.74
CA ILE A 209 3.32 -9.22 -17.00
C ILE A 209 4.28 -9.79 -18.02
N GLN A 210 4.43 -9.13 -19.18
CA GLN A 210 5.46 -9.46 -20.16
C GLN A 210 6.85 -9.18 -19.58
N LEU A 211 7.75 -10.15 -19.68
CA LEU A 211 9.13 -10.08 -19.22
C LEU A 211 10.08 -9.82 -20.39
N ASP A 212 11.20 -9.17 -20.12
CA ASP A 212 12.28 -9.12 -21.10
C ASP A 212 13.03 -10.47 -21.14
N TRP A 213 13.55 -10.82 -22.32
CA TRP A 213 14.22 -12.10 -22.56
C TRP A 213 15.40 -12.35 -21.61
N LYS A 214 16.15 -11.30 -21.24
CA LYS A 214 17.30 -11.40 -20.34
C LYS A 214 16.87 -11.81 -18.93
N LEU A 215 15.79 -11.21 -18.42
CA LEU A 215 15.21 -11.60 -17.13
C LEU A 215 14.68 -13.04 -17.17
N CYS A 216 14.03 -13.43 -18.29
CA CYS A 216 13.55 -14.80 -18.48
C CYS A 216 14.69 -15.81 -18.38
N MET A 217 15.77 -15.60 -19.13
CA MET A 217 16.96 -16.46 -19.10
C MET A 217 17.58 -16.57 -17.70
N GLN A 218 17.71 -15.42 -17.02
CA GLN A 218 18.29 -15.37 -15.68
C GLN A 218 17.41 -16.10 -14.65
N ILE A 219 16.11 -15.85 -14.66
CA ILE A 219 15.16 -16.47 -13.71
C ILE A 219 14.99 -17.95 -14.01
N SER A 220 14.94 -18.38 -15.28
CA SER A 220 14.83 -19.82 -15.62
C SER A 220 15.99 -20.64 -15.05
N GLY A 221 17.21 -20.10 -15.14
CA GLY A 221 18.39 -20.71 -14.51
C GLY A 221 18.29 -20.76 -12.99
N LEU A 222 17.84 -19.66 -12.36
CA LEU A 222 17.72 -19.56 -10.91
C LEU A 222 16.70 -20.53 -10.32
N ILE A 223 15.55 -20.76 -10.99
CA ILE A 223 14.43 -21.53 -10.43
C ILE A 223 14.39 -23.00 -10.86
N ARG A 224 15.30 -23.42 -11.73
CA ARG A 224 15.33 -24.76 -12.37
C ARG A 224 15.12 -25.92 -11.38
N ASN A 225 15.74 -25.81 -10.20
CA ASN A 225 15.75 -26.86 -9.18
C ASN A 225 14.90 -26.51 -7.95
N LEU A 226 14.03 -25.49 -8.05
CA LEU A 226 13.17 -25.08 -6.94
C LEU A 226 11.82 -25.81 -7.00
N PRO A 227 11.17 -26.07 -5.84
CA PRO A 227 9.81 -26.59 -5.79
C PRO A 227 8.84 -25.68 -6.54
N ALA A 228 8.08 -26.26 -7.45
CA ALA A 228 7.25 -25.53 -8.41
C ALA A 228 6.14 -24.65 -7.76
N ASP A 229 5.62 -25.07 -6.61
CA ASP A 229 4.49 -24.49 -5.88
C ASP A 229 4.89 -23.62 -4.67
N LYS A 230 6.20 -23.56 -4.35
CA LYS A 230 6.69 -22.79 -3.20
C LYS A 230 7.18 -21.41 -3.59
N PRO A 231 7.08 -20.40 -2.69
CA PRO A 231 7.58 -19.06 -2.98
C PRO A 231 9.10 -19.06 -3.14
N ILE A 232 9.57 -18.42 -4.21
CA ILE A 232 11.00 -18.40 -4.60
C ILE A 232 11.86 -17.71 -3.54
N PHE A 233 11.40 -16.60 -2.98
CA PHE A 233 12.21 -15.70 -2.15
C PHE A 233 11.97 -15.85 -0.64
N VAL A 234 11.08 -16.76 -0.22
CA VAL A 234 10.71 -16.93 1.19
C VAL A 234 11.28 -18.22 1.75
N THR A 235 12.58 -18.25 1.98
CA THR A 235 13.25 -19.35 2.72
C THR A 235 13.16 -19.17 4.24
N LYS A 236 13.04 -17.93 4.69
CA LYS A 236 12.77 -17.49 6.06
C LYS A 236 11.94 -16.23 6.04
N ARG A 237 11.43 -15.81 7.21
CA ARG A 237 10.64 -14.61 7.31
C ARG A 237 11.41 -13.36 6.86
N ILE A 238 10.90 -12.68 5.83
CA ILE A 238 11.47 -11.44 5.29
C ILE A 238 10.49 -10.29 5.55
N TYR A 239 10.98 -9.21 6.16
CA TYR A 239 10.21 -8.00 6.37
C TYR A 239 10.55 -6.94 5.32
N ASN A 240 9.59 -6.06 5.06
CA ASN A 240 9.81 -4.90 4.19
C ASN A 240 10.99 -4.02 4.68
N SER A 241 11.14 -3.85 6.00
CA SER A 241 12.24 -3.12 6.61
C SER A 241 13.61 -3.75 6.31
N THR A 242 13.70 -5.08 6.25
CA THR A 242 14.94 -5.80 5.92
C THR A 242 15.39 -5.47 4.50
N VAL A 243 14.45 -5.51 3.55
CA VAL A 243 14.74 -5.17 2.14
C VAL A 243 15.06 -3.67 1.98
N ASN A 244 14.37 -2.80 2.71
CA ASN A 244 14.68 -1.37 2.70
C ASN A 244 16.07 -1.07 3.25
N PHE A 245 16.49 -1.75 4.33
CA PHE A 245 17.83 -1.61 4.86
C PHE A 245 18.91 -2.12 3.89
N PHE A 246 18.62 -3.23 3.21
CA PHE A 246 19.47 -3.75 2.14
C PHE A 246 19.62 -2.72 1.00
N LEU A 247 18.50 -2.16 0.49
CA LEU A 247 18.51 -1.13 -0.54
C LEU A 247 19.26 0.13 -0.09
N GLU A 248 19.08 0.57 1.15
CA GLU A 248 19.80 1.71 1.68
C GLU A 248 21.32 1.51 1.59
N LYS A 249 21.83 0.33 1.98
CA LYS A 249 23.26 0.00 1.88
C LYS A 249 23.75 0.03 0.43
N LYS A 250 23.00 -0.61 -0.48
CA LYS A 250 23.37 -0.66 -1.91
C LYS A 250 23.33 0.73 -2.55
N CYS A 251 22.27 1.51 -2.34
CA CYS A 251 22.17 2.88 -2.86
C CYS A 251 23.31 3.78 -2.35
N LYS A 252 23.63 3.71 -1.05
CA LYS A 252 24.73 4.49 -0.47
C LYS A 252 26.09 4.11 -1.06
N ARG A 253 26.33 2.80 -1.33
CA ARG A 253 27.57 2.31 -1.90
C ARG A 253 27.85 2.87 -3.28
N VAL A 254 26.81 3.00 -4.12
CA VAL A 254 26.93 3.52 -5.49
C VAL A 254 26.61 5.01 -5.61
N GLY A 255 26.40 5.70 -4.47
CA GLY A 255 26.20 7.16 -4.45
C GLY A 255 24.88 7.66 -5.03
N ILE A 256 23.83 6.82 -5.05
CA ILE A 256 22.50 7.19 -5.57
C ILE A 256 21.50 7.48 -4.45
N PRO A 257 20.38 8.17 -4.74
CA PRO A 257 19.33 8.42 -3.75
C PRO A 257 18.78 7.13 -3.14
N VAL A 258 18.59 7.12 -1.81
CA VAL A 258 18.02 5.98 -1.11
C VAL A 258 16.52 5.91 -1.35
N ILE A 259 16.06 4.82 -1.94
CA ILE A 259 14.66 4.52 -2.17
C ILE A 259 14.19 3.33 -1.31
N SER A 260 12.88 3.20 -1.15
CA SER A 260 12.28 2.00 -0.55
C SER A 260 12.05 0.91 -1.61
N VAL A 261 11.74 -0.32 -1.17
CA VAL A 261 11.32 -1.39 -2.08
C VAL A 261 10.07 -0.99 -2.91
N HIS A 262 9.19 -0.17 -2.35
CA HIS A 262 8.06 0.40 -3.11
C HIS A 262 8.53 1.47 -4.11
N GLY A 263 9.64 2.16 -3.83
CA GLY A 263 10.31 3.08 -4.75
C GLY A 263 10.80 2.40 -6.04
N LEU A 264 11.19 1.11 -5.99
CA LEU A 264 11.52 0.34 -7.20
C LEU A 264 10.33 0.24 -8.16
N ARG A 265 9.13 0.03 -7.63
CA ARG A 265 7.91 0.01 -8.43
C ARG A 265 7.59 1.40 -9.00
N HIS A 266 7.82 2.47 -8.23
CA HIS A 266 7.72 3.84 -8.74
C HIS A 266 8.73 4.09 -9.84
N THR A 267 9.98 3.65 -9.66
CA THR A 267 11.03 3.73 -10.68
C THR A 267 10.60 3.02 -11.97
N HIS A 268 10.11 1.77 -11.85
CA HIS A 268 9.61 1.01 -13.00
C HIS A 268 8.53 1.77 -13.78
N ALA A 269 7.54 2.32 -13.09
CA ALA A 269 6.46 3.08 -13.72
C ALA A 269 6.95 4.37 -14.38
N SER A 270 7.80 5.14 -13.67
CA SER A 270 8.36 6.39 -14.18
C SER A 270 9.15 6.17 -15.46
N LEU A 271 10.00 5.13 -15.48
CA LEU A 271 10.82 4.83 -16.67
C LEU A 271 9.97 4.42 -17.88
N LEU A 272 8.88 3.67 -17.67
CA LEU A 272 7.96 3.32 -18.75
C LEU A 272 7.23 4.55 -19.29
N LEU A 273 6.80 5.46 -18.44
CA LEU A 273 6.17 6.71 -18.84
C LEU A 273 7.15 7.59 -19.61
N TYR A 274 8.38 7.78 -19.13
CA TYR A 274 9.42 8.51 -19.86
C TYR A 274 9.80 7.87 -21.20
N ALA A 275 9.65 6.54 -21.32
CA ALA A 275 9.80 5.84 -22.60
C ALA A 275 8.58 5.98 -23.54
N GLY A 276 7.58 6.79 -23.19
CA GLY A 276 6.39 7.02 -24.00
C GLY A 276 5.32 5.93 -23.90
N VAL A 277 5.42 4.99 -22.95
CA VAL A 277 4.38 3.99 -22.72
C VAL A 277 3.13 4.66 -22.14
N SER A 278 1.97 4.41 -22.73
CA SER A 278 0.72 5.03 -22.30
C SER A 278 0.40 4.77 -20.82
N THR A 279 -0.18 5.77 -20.16
CA THR A 279 -0.61 5.67 -18.75
C THR A 279 -1.53 4.48 -18.50
N ALA A 280 -2.40 4.16 -19.47
CA ALA A 280 -3.29 3.00 -19.38
C ALA A 280 -2.52 1.68 -19.36
N SER A 281 -1.50 1.53 -20.22
CA SER A 281 -0.64 0.35 -20.28
C SER A 281 0.19 0.20 -19.00
N VAL A 282 0.72 1.29 -18.46
CA VAL A 282 1.45 1.30 -17.18
C VAL A 282 0.51 0.93 -16.03
N ALA A 283 -0.70 1.49 -15.97
CA ALA A 283 -1.71 1.16 -14.94
C ALA A 283 -2.07 -0.33 -14.97
N LYS A 284 -2.33 -0.90 -16.16
CA LYS A 284 -2.61 -2.33 -16.37
C LYS A 284 -1.44 -3.20 -15.91
N ARG A 285 -0.21 -2.87 -16.32
CA ARG A 285 1.01 -3.58 -15.94
C ARG A 285 1.24 -3.58 -14.43
N LEU A 286 0.97 -2.47 -13.77
CA LEU A 286 1.07 -2.34 -12.32
C LEU A 286 -0.09 -3.01 -11.58
N GLY A 287 -1.23 -3.24 -12.21
CA GLY A 287 -2.45 -3.74 -11.56
C GLY A 287 -3.09 -2.69 -10.63
N HIS A 288 -3.23 -1.47 -11.13
CA HIS A 288 -4.05 -0.45 -10.50
C HIS A 288 -5.52 -0.71 -10.83
N ALA A 289 -6.41 -0.52 -9.84
CA ALA A 289 -7.85 -0.72 -10.06
C ALA A 289 -8.44 0.39 -10.93
N ASP A 290 -7.83 1.57 -10.86
CA ASP A 290 -8.25 2.78 -11.55
C ASP A 290 -7.00 3.47 -12.13
N MET A 291 -7.13 3.96 -13.35
CA MET A 291 -6.11 4.74 -14.06
C MET A 291 -5.79 6.04 -13.33
N THR A 292 -6.76 6.62 -12.63
CA THR A 292 -6.61 7.83 -11.80
C THR A 292 -5.49 7.68 -10.76
N THR A 293 -5.32 6.47 -10.21
CA THR A 293 -4.20 6.18 -9.30
C THR A 293 -2.84 6.37 -9.97
N THR A 294 -2.69 5.98 -11.22
CA THR A 294 -1.44 6.18 -11.97
C THR A 294 -1.28 7.64 -12.34
N GLN A 295 -2.32 8.29 -12.86
CA GLN A 295 -2.30 9.71 -13.21
C GLN A 295 -1.92 10.59 -12.02
N SER A 296 -2.62 10.47 -10.89
CA SER A 296 -2.34 11.28 -9.69
C SER A 296 -0.96 11.04 -9.09
N THR A 297 -0.43 9.81 -9.20
CA THR A 297 0.89 9.47 -8.67
C THR A 297 2.02 10.03 -9.53
N TYR A 298 1.84 10.07 -10.85
CA TYR A 298 2.86 10.44 -11.83
C TYR A 298 2.48 11.70 -12.62
N ILE A 299 1.60 12.53 -12.08
CA ILE A 299 1.06 13.72 -12.76
C ILE A 299 2.17 14.63 -13.30
N HIS A 300 3.23 14.85 -12.52
CA HIS A 300 4.36 15.68 -12.94
C HIS A 300 5.13 15.14 -14.16
N ILE A 301 5.20 13.81 -14.32
CA ILE A 301 5.81 13.18 -15.50
C ILE A 301 4.87 13.31 -16.70
N ILE A 302 3.58 13.13 -16.46
CA ILE A 302 2.55 13.22 -17.50
C ILE A 302 2.50 14.65 -18.05
N GLU A 303 2.49 15.66 -17.19
CA GLU A 303 2.53 17.08 -17.58
C GLU A 303 3.79 17.43 -18.38
N GLU A 304 4.96 16.88 -17.98
CA GLU A 304 6.21 17.07 -18.73
C GLU A 304 6.13 16.47 -20.15
N LEU A 305 5.58 15.27 -20.27
CA LEU A 305 5.38 14.58 -21.56
C LEU A 305 4.34 15.30 -22.42
N GLU A 306 3.23 15.79 -21.84
CA GLU A 306 2.22 16.58 -22.54
C GLU A 306 2.82 17.87 -23.14
N ASN A 307 3.71 18.55 -22.42
CA ASN A 307 4.41 19.72 -22.94
C ASN A 307 5.31 19.37 -24.13
N GLN A 308 6.04 18.24 -24.06
CA GLN A 308 6.84 17.77 -25.20
C GLN A 308 5.97 17.37 -26.39
N ASP A 309 4.83 16.78 -26.18
CA ASP A 309 3.89 16.38 -27.22
C ASP A 309 3.22 17.61 -27.86
N ASN A 310 2.89 18.66 -27.09
CA ASN A 310 2.41 19.94 -27.62
C ASN A 310 3.42 20.54 -28.60
N ASP A 311 4.71 20.54 -28.31
CA ASP A 311 5.75 21.00 -29.20
C ASP A 311 5.80 20.18 -30.51
N LYS A 312 5.64 18.85 -30.42
CA LYS A 312 5.56 17.97 -31.59
C LYS A 312 4.31 18.25 -32.42
N ILE A 313 3.15 18.42 -31.76
CA ILE A 313 1.88 18.77 -32.41
C ILE A 313 2.04 20.09 -33.20
N MET A 314 2.55 21.13 -32.54
CA MET A 314 2.73 22.43 -33.19
C MET A 314 3.68 22.36 -34.40
N ARG A 315 4.79 21.63 -34.29
CA ARG A 315 5.71 21.41 -35.42
C ARG A 315 5.05 20.65 -36.58
N HIS A 316 4.24 19.63 -36.24
CA HIS A 316 3.52 18.83 -37.25
C HIS A 316 2.47 19.69 -37.96
N LEU A 317 1.68 20.45 -37.22
CA LEU A 317 0.68 21.35 -37.81
C LEU A 317 1.31 22.48 -38.65
N ALA A 318 2.46 23.01 -38.24
CA ALA A 318 3.18 24.03 -39.01
C ALA A 318 3.79 23.52 -40.33
N ALA A 319 3.89 22.19 -40.48
CA ALA A 319 4.41 21.55 -41.71
C ALA A 319 3.29 21.17 -42.70
N LEU A 320 2.00 21.37 -42.34
CA LEU A 320 0.84 21.22 -43.22
C LEU A 320 0.56 22.50 -44.01
#